data_fdd138978e1e1a2530f5d3eb28092d8d
#
_entry.id   fdd138978e1e1a2530f5d3eb28092d8d
#
_cell.length_a   1.000
_cell.length_b   1.000
_cell.length_c   1.000
_cell.angle_alpha   90.00
_cell.angle_beta   90.00
_cell.angle_gamma   90.00
#
_symmetry.space_group_name_H-M   'P 1'
#
loop_
_entity.id
_entity.type
_entity.pdbx_description
1 polymer ?
#
loop_
_entity_poly.entity_id
_entity_poly.type
_entity_poly.pdbx_seq_one_letter_code
_entity_poly.pdbx_strand_id
1 'polypeptide(L)'
;MRWYQAAITAALTLTFLSPGTASAQGRPCAGAKYSDSHFHLTNYIQEGTDVKDYVRMMGSTVCRSTLFGIPLQQAWDYRNTGDFAPWYYLQSDAPLYYYSFTDAFIAMAYKSLPAEQQARLDPMITGFNPTDMYAADHIRRVLTTFPGVFSGIGEFSIHKEFVSSKVAGGAASLTDPALDRILDFAGEAGMVVILHNDINVPFPKPGQDPYILAQLKAVLERHPNTTVIWAHVGLGRIVRPVTEQLVLLDRALSNPALSHVYIDISWDETAKYITASPEAVAATAALINKYPDRFLFGSDVVAPTSLDAPMAVYNDYQPLWNALTPEASQKVRLGNYQRLFDAARVKVRAWEKANVGKARPAPQPTPSSGAGVAP
;
A
#
# COMPACT_ATOMS: atom_id res chain seq x y z
N MET A 1 13.27 19.83 85.89
CA MET A 1 12.98 18.86 84.83
C MET A 1 12.85 19.61 83.54
N ARG A 2 13.87 19.50 82.65
CA ARG A 2 13.88 20.14 81.32
C ARG A 2 13.74 19.04 80.27
N TRP A 3 12.68 19.15 79.43
CA TRP A 3 12.43 18.27 78.32
C TRP A 3 13.12 18.88 77.10
N TYR A 4 14.03 18.14 76.47
CA TYR A 4 14.59 18.47 75.18
C TYR A 4 13.76 17.82 74.09
N GLN A 5 13.15 18.64 73.21
CA GLN A 5 12.56 18.16 71.98
C GLN A 5 13.66 18.10 70.91
N ALA A 6 13.89 16.89 70.38
CA ALA A 6 14.77 16.70 69.21
C ALA A 6 13.92 16.85 67.95
N ALA A 7 14.26 17.82 67.13
CA ALA A 7 13.67 17.98 65.79
C ALA A 7 14.44 17.08 64.81
N ILE A 8 13.74 16.13 64.20
CA ILE A 8 14.28 15.28 63.12
C ILE A 8 13.99 15.99 61.80
N THR A 9 15.02 16.52 61.14
CA THR A 9 14.96 17.10 59.79
C THR A 9 15.13 15.93 58.79
N ALA A 10 14.04 15.56 58.13
CA ALA A 10 14.11 14.61 57.00
C ALA A 10 14.54 15.37 55.74
N ALA A 11 15.73 15.09 55.25
CA ALA A 11 16.21 15.58 53.98
C ALA A 11 15.64 14.70 52.86
N LEU A 12 14.68 15.22 52.08
CA LEU A 12 14.22 14.60 50.82
C LEU A 12 15.30 14.82 49.75
N THR A 13 16.01 13.77 49.41
CA THR A 13 16.89 13.74 48.22
C THR A 13 16.02 13.47 47.00
N LEU A 14 15.72 14.50 46.22
CA LEU A 14 15.16 14.37 44.86
C LEU A 14 16.26 13.83 43.94
N THR A 15 16.19 12.55 43.61
CA THR A 15 16.96 11.96 42.51
C THR A 15 16.32 12.40 41.19
N PHE A 16 16.94 13.37 40.52
CA PHE A 16 16.63 13.66 39.11
C PHE A 16 17.05 12.47 38.29
N LEU A 17 16.08 11.65 37.84
CA LEU A 17 16.25 10.72 36.74
C LEU A 17 16.51 11.57 35.48
N SER A 18 17.76 11.66 35.07
CA SER A 18 18.13 12.15 33.75
C SER A 18 17.37 11.32 32.71
N PRO A 19 16.69 11.94 31.73
CA PRO A 19 16.14 11.18 30.61
C PRO A 19 17.31 10.49 29.94
N GLY A 20 17.29 9.15 30.00
CA GLY A 20 18.28 8.33 29.30
C GLY A 20 18.34 8.81 27.86
N THR A 21 19.52 9.20 27.43
CA THR A 21 19.85 9.43 26.03
C THR A 21 19.46 8.15 25.30
N ALA A 22 18.32 8.19 24.59
CA ALA A 22 18.02 7.19 23.61
C ALA A 22 19.24 7.13 22.69
N SER A 23 19.97 6.01 22.77
CA SER A 23 21.13 5.78 21.94
C SER A 23 20.65 6.04 20.52
N ALA A 24 21.36 6.89 19.79
CA ALA A 24 21.20 7.07 18.36
C ALA A 24 21.54 5.72 17.70
N GLN A 25 20.58 4.79 17.71
CA GLN A 25 20.56 3.70 16.75
C GLN A 25 20.56 4.43 15.41
N GLY A 26 21.66 4.30 14.67
CA GLY A 26 21.89 5.00 13.42
C GLY A 26 20.63 4.91 12.58
N ARG A 27 20.08 6.07 12.16
CA ARG A 27 18.83 6.10 11.40
C ARG A 27 19.03 5.20 10.21
N PRO A 28 18.25 4.12 10.04
CA PRO A 28 18.47 3.12 8.98
C PRO A 28 18.43 3.71 7.58
N CYS A 29 18.06 4.99 7.47
CA CYS A 29 17.89 5.74 6.24
C CYS A 29 18.95 6.83 5.99
N ALA A 30 20.04 6.85 6.76
CA ALA A 30 21.08 7.85 6.54
C ALA A 30 21.72 7.68 5.14
N GLY A 31 21.58 8.68 4.28
CA GLY A 31 22.10 8.66 2.91
C GLY A 31 21.21 7.95 1.88
N ALA A 32 20.09 7.34 2.28
CA ALA A 32 19.16 6.72 1.36
C ALA A 32 18.50 7.77 0.45
N LYS A 33 18.25 7.38 -0.80
CA LYS A 33 17.66 8.25 -1.82
C LYS A 33 16.15 8.04 -1.94
N TYR A 34 15.67 6.83 -1.64
CA TYR A 34 14.27 6.44 -1.85
C TYR A 34 13.74 5.60 -0.69
N SER A 35 12.42 5.66 -0.48
CA SER A 35 11.61 4.58 0.06
C SER A 35 10.70 4.09 -1.06
N ASP A 36 10.54 2.78 -1.21
CA ASP A 36 9.77 2.18 -2.29
C ASP A 36 8.38 1.81 -1.80
N SER A 37 7.36 2.58 -2.19
CA SER A 37 5.97 2.32 -1.78
C SER A 37 5.31 1.21 -2.58
N HIS A 38 5.98 0.67 -3.62
CA HIS A 38 5.36 -0.24 -4.55
C HIS A 38 6.36 -1.28 -5.04
N PHE A 39 6.49 -2.38 -4.28
CA PHE A 39 7.45 -3.44 -4.62
C PHE A 39 6.83 -4.83 -4.43
N HIS A 40 6.84 -5.63 -5.50
CA HIS A 40 6.37 -7.01 -5.50
C HIS A 40 7.53 -7.98 -5.30
N LEU A 41 7.55 -8.67 -4.13
CA LEU A 41 8.55 -9.69 -3.86
C LEU A 41 8.31 -10.94 -4.71
N THR A 42 7.05 -11.28 -4.93
CA THR A 42 6.65 -12.48 -5.67
C THR A 42 6.08 -12.11 -7.03
N ASN A 43 6.20 -13.05 -7.97
CA ASN A 43 5.46 -13.00 -9.21
C ASN A 43 4.14 -13.76 -8.99
N TYR A 44 3.05 -13.36 -9.54
CA TYR A 44 1.70 -13.98 -9.44
C TYR A 44 1.60 -15.15 -8.43
N ILE A 45 1.52 -16.39 -8.90
CA ILE A 45 1.48 -17.62 -8.09
C ILE A 45 2.86 -18.29 -7.97
N GLN A 46 3.93 -17.57 -8.26
CA GLN A 46 5.30 -18.05 -8.15
C GLN A 46 6.02 -17.36 -7.01
N GLU A 47 6.93 -18.09 -6.37
CA GLU A 47 7.99 -17.47 -5.59
C GLU A 47 8.79 -16.55 -6.49
N GLY A 48 9.32 -15.49 -5.93
CA GLY A 48 10.08 -14.51 -6.70
C GLY A 48 11.46 -14.29 -6.10
N THR A 49 11.78 -13.04 -5.84
CA THR A 49 13.04 -12.63 -5.22
C THR A 49 13.15 -13.17 -3.81
N ASP A 50 14.28 -13.81 -3.47
CA ASP A 50 14.57 -14.11 -2.05
C ASP A 50 14.61 -12.81 -1.25
N VAL A 51 13.94 -12.79 -0.11
CA VAL A 51 13.81 -11.58 0.71
C VAL A 51 15.15 -11.05 1.23
N LYS A 52 16.13 -11.92 1.48
CA LYS A 52 17.48 -11.52 1.91
C LYS A 52 18.23 -10.89 0.74
N ASP A 53 18.03 -11.41 -0.47
CA ASP A 53 18.59 -10.84 -1.70
C ASP A 53 17.99 -9.47 -1.94
N TYR A 54 16.68 -9.30 -1.77
CA TYR A 54 16.05 -8.00 -1.86
C TYR A 54 16.63 -7.00 -0.87
N VAL A 55 16.76 -7.38 0.41
CA VAL A 55 17.39 -6.49 1.40
C VAL A 55 18.83 -6.12 1.03
N ARG A 56 19.57 -7.05 0.42
CA ARG A 56 20.91 -6.75 -0.12
C ARG A 56 20.85 -5.78 -1.29
N MET A 57 19.89 -5.98 -2.24
CA MET A 57 19.66 -5.08 -3.37
C MET A 57 19.31 -3.67 -2.90
N MET A 58 18.46 -3.51 -1.87
CA MET A 58 18.14 -2.20 -1.30
C MET A 58 19.39 -1.40 -0.91
N GLY A 59 20.42 -2.10 -0.40
CA GLY A 59 21.69 -1.50 0.02
C GLY A 59 21.51 -0.25 0.87
N SER A 60 22.23 0.81 0.54
CA SER A 60 22.06 2.16 1.11
C SER A 60 21.15 3.07 0.27
N THR A 61 20.71 2.62 -0.90
CA THR A 61 19.90 3.44 -1.84
C THR A 61 18.45 3.51 -1.41
N VAL A 62 17.85 2.39 -1.02
CA VAL A 62 16.46 2.29 -0.59
C VAL A 62 16.40 2.19 0.93
N CYS A 63 15.74 3.14 1.57
CA CYS A 63 15.57 3.17 3.02
C CYS A 63 14.64 2.07 3.51
N ARG A 64 13.39 2.15 3.06
CA ARG A 64 12.31 1.21 3.40
C ARG A 64 11.52 0.86 2.14
N SER A 65 10.86 -0.28 2.18
CA SER A 65 10.04 -0.75 1.08
C SER A 65 8.81 -1.48 1.57
N THR A 66 7.70 -1.33 0.86
CA THR A 66 6.60 -2.30 0.95
C THR A 66 7.10 -3.67 0.51
N LEU A 67 6.42 -4.70 0.98
CA LEU A 67 6.72 -6.08 0.63
C LEU A 67 5.41 -6.82 0.44
N PHE A 68 5.04 -7.08 -0.81
CA PHE A 68 3.81 -7.78 -1.12
C PHE A 68 3.93 -8.71 -2.33
N GLY A 69 2.96 -9.59 -2.47
CA GLY A 69 2.81 -10.41 -3.64
C GLY A 69 2.16 -9.66 -4.80
N ILE A 70 1.88 -10.36 -5.87
CA ILE A 70 0.98 -9.86 -6.91
C ILE A 70 -0.46 -10.13 -6.47
N PRO A 71 -1.36 -9.15 -6.56
CA PRO A 71 -2.75 -9.33 -6.19
C PRO A 71 -3.40 -10.42 -7.02
N LEU A 72 -4.16 -11.28 -6.32
CA LEU A 72 -4.78 -12.40 -6.96
C LEU A 72 -6.12 -12.00 -7.58
N GLN A 73 -6.03 -11.63 -8.81
CA GLN A 73 -7.24 -11.40 -9.60
C GLN A 73 -7.30 -12.29 -10.83
N GLN A 74 -6.31 -13.15 -11.00
CA GLN A 74 -6.22 -13.99 -12.18
C GLN A 74 -6.20 -15.45 -11.77
N ALA A 75 -7.22 -16.17 -12.17
CA ALA A 75 -7.23 -17.62 -12.11
C ALA A 75 -6.97 -18.17 -13.51
N TRP A 76 -6.06 -19.13 -13.63
CA TRP A 76 -5.98 -19.94 -14.82
C TRP A 76 -7.14 -20.92 -14.81
N ASP A 77 -8.07 -20.68 -15.70
CA ASP A 77 -9.23 -21.53 -15.93
C ASP A 77 -9.20 -22.01 -17.37
N TYR A 78 -9.52 -23.28 -17.60
CA TYR A 78 -9.54 -23.86 -18.94
C TYR A 78 -10.40 -23.06 -19.93
N ARG A 79 -11.47 -22.45 -19.47
CA ARG A 79 -12.34 -21.59 -20.29
C ARG A 79 -11.66 -20.31 -20.75
N ASN A 80 -10.61 -19.88 -20.07
CA ASN A 80 -9.90 -18.65 -20.43
C ASN A 80 -8.82 -18.91 -21.49
N THR A 81 -8.02 -19.97 -21.33
CA THR A 81 -6.84 -20.22 -22.17
C THR A 81 -6.66 -21.69 -22.55
N GLY A 82 -7.62 -22.58 -22.27
CA GLY A 82 -7.48 -24.02 -22.49
C GLY A 82 -6.34 -24.61 -21.65
N ASP A 83 -5.58 -25.54 -22.23
CA ASP A 83 -4.43 -26.18 -21.59
C ASP A 83 -3.20 -25.24 -21.46
N PHE A 84 -3.30 -24.04 -22.00
CA PHE A 84 -2.18 -23.13 -22.07
C PHE A 84 -2.20 -22.14 -20.91
N ALA A 85 -1.26 -22.28 -19.97
CA ALA A 85 -1.11 -21.30 -18.88
C ALA A 85 -0.78 -19.90 -19.45
N PRO A 86 -1.42 -18.84 -18.97
CA PRO A 86 -1.02 -17.48 -19.32
C PRO A 86 0.47 -17.30 -19.01
N TRP A 87 1.24 -16.85 -20.00
CA TRP A 87 2.69 -16.85 -19.92
C TRP A 87 3.24 -16.01 -18.73
N TYR A 88 2.55 -14.96 -18.33
CA TYR A 88 2.96 -14.14 -17.19
C TYR A 88 2.75 -14.82 -15.82
N TYR A 89 2.03 -15.95 -15.75
CA TYR A 89 1.99 -16.77 -14.54
C TYR A 89 3.26 -17.59 -14.37
N LEU A 90 3.94 -17.89 -15.46
CA LEU A 90 5.12 -18.75 -15.53
C LEU A 90 6.26 -17.99 -16.19
N GLN A 91 6.60 -16.84 -15.65
CA GLN A 91 7.68 -15.98 -16.18
C GLN A 91 9.07 -16.52 -15.87
N SER A 92 9.20 -17.43 -14.94
CA SER A 92 10.45 -18.05 -14.52
C SER A 92 10.24 -19.52 -14.14
N ASP A 93 11.30 -20.22 -13.81
CA ASP A 93 11.30 -21.58 -13.26
C ASP A 93 11.16 -21.61 -11.72
N ALA A 94 10.83 -20.47 -11.09
CA ALA A 94 10.63 -20.39 -9.66
C ALA A 94 9.48 -21.31 -9.19
N PRO A 95 9.56 -21.87 -7.98
CA PRO A 95 8.51 -22.74 -7.42
C PRO A 95 7.15 -22.06 -7.41
N LEU A 96 6.11 -22.86 -7.65
CA LEU A 96 4.71 -22.42 -7.61
C LEU A 96 4.14 -22.55 -6.20
N TYR A 97 3.21 -21.67 -5.87
CA TYR A 97 2.32 -21.82 -4.72
C TYR A 97 0.89 -21.44 -5.09
N TYR A 98 -0.06 -21.98 -4.33
CA TYR A 98 -1.45 -21.58 -4.54
C TYR A 98 -1.64 -20.13 -4.04
N TYR A 99 -2.38 -19.33 -4.77
CA TYR A 99 -2.50 -17.88 -4.54
C TYR A 99 -2.95 -17.48 -3.13
N SER A 100 -3.82 -18.27 -2.49
CA SER A 100 -4.23 -17.99 -1.11
C SER A 100 -3.11 -18.16 -0.10
N PHE A 101 -1.95 -18.67 -0.50
CA PHE A 101 -0.78 -18.82 0.32
C PHE A 101 0.17 -17.61 0.25
N THR A 102 -0.08 -16.65 -0.65
CA THR A 102 0.86 -15.54 -0.89
C THR A 102 1.15 -14.73 0.38
N ASP A 103 0.12 -14.43 1.20
CA ASP A 103 0.32 -13.67 2.44
C ASP A 103 1.11 -14.48 3.49
N ALA A 104 0.88 -15.78 3.59
CA ALA A 104 1.67 -16.66 4.46
C ALA A 104 3.13 -16.72 3.99
N PHE A 105 3.36 -16.82 2.68
CA PHE A 105 4.71 -16.78 2.11
C PHE A 105 5.44 -15.47 2.45
N ILE A 106 4.81 -14.32 2.23
CA ILE A 106 5.35 -13.00 2.59
C ILE A 106 5.64 -12.92 4.10
N ALA A 107 4.73 -13.40 4.94
CA ALA A 107 4.91 -13.37 6.40
C ALA A 107 6.10 -14.24 6.84
N MET A 108 6.25 -15.44 6.26
CA MET A 108 7.37 -16.32 6.55
C MET A 108 8.70 -15.73 6.06
N ALA A 109 8.73 -15.18 4.85
CA ALA A 109 9.88 -14.49 4.30
C ALA A 109 10.31 -13.34 5.22
N TYR A 110 9.40 -12.46 5.60
CA TYR A 110 9.67 -11.36 6.53
C TYR A 110 10.19 -11.85 7.88
N LYS A 111 9.55 -12.87 8.48
CA LYS A 111 9.95 -13.43 9.78
C LYS A 111 11.30 -14.14 9.75
N SER A 112 11.78 -14.56 8.59
CA SER A 112 13.12 -15.16 8.45
C SER A 112 14.27 -14.16 8.60
N LEU A 113 13.97 -12.86 8.55
CA LEU A 113 14.94 -11.79 8.62
C LEU A 113 15.26 -11.40 10.07
N PRO A 114 16.48 -10.91 10.36
CA PRO A 114 16.79 -10.23 11.61
C PRO A 114 15.94 -8.97 11.80
N ALA A 115 15.69 -8.59 13.06
CA ALA A 115 14.83 -7.42 13.39
C ALA A 115 15.25 -6.11 12.70
N GLU A 116 16.55 -5.88 12.54
CA GLU A 116 17.10 -4.72 11.85
C GLU A 116 16.66 -4.68 10.37
N GLN A 117 16.67 -5.82 9.69
CA GLN A 117 16.24 -5.94 8.30
C GLN A 117 14.70 -5.86 8.19
N GLN A 118 13.99 -6.50 9.15
CA GLN A 118 12.54 -6.38 9.24
C GLN A 118 12.09 -4.91 9.37
N ALA A 119 12.83 -4.10 10.11
CA ALA A 119 12.52 -2.67 10.27
C ALA A 119 12.51 -1.88 8.94
N ARG A 120 13.20 -2.39 7.91
CA ARG A 120 13.25 -1.80 6.57
C ARG A 120 12.08 -2.19 5.66
N LEU A 121 11.23 -3.13 6.06
CA LEU A 121 10.17 -3.68 5.21
C LEU A 121 8.80 -3.45 5.85
N ASP A 122 7.82 -3.17 5.02
CA ASP A 122 6.42 -3.02 5.38
C ASP A 122 5.57 -4.03 4.60
N PRO A 123 5.40 -5.26 5.13
CA PRO A 123 4.58 -6.28 4.49
C PRO A 123 3.11 -5.84 4.37
N MET A 124 2.51 -6.20 3.24
CA MET A 124 1.13 -5.88 2.89
C MET A 124 0.36 -7.16 2.54
N ILE A 125 -0.93 -7.18 2.83
CA ILE A 125 -1.83 -8.32 2.54
C ILE A 125 -2.40 -8.16 1.13
N THR A 126 -2.23 -9.17 0.28
CA THR A 126 -2.73 -9.19 -1.11
C THR A 126 -3.57 -10.41 -1.46
N GLY A 127 -3.52 -11.47 -0.64
CA GLY A 127 -4.07 -12.80 -0.94
C GLY A 127 -5.59 -12.91 -0.76
N PHE A 128 -6.37 -11.92 -1.19
CA PHE A 128 -7.83 -11.92 -1.10
C PHE A 128 -8.48 -11.51 -2.43
N ASN A 129 -9.73 -11.93 -2.62
CA ASN A 129 -10.54 -11.51 -3.75
C ASN A 129 -11.39 -10.28 -3.33
N PRO A 130 -11.25 -9.11 -3.96
CA PRO A 130 -12.01 -7.92 -3.61
C PRO A 130 -13.53 -8.00 -3.90
N THR A 131 -13.99 -9.03 -4.61
CA THR A 131 -15.42 -9.30 -4.84
C THR A 131 -16.03 -10.23 -3.79
N ASP A 132 -15.20 -10.84 -2.93
CA ASP A 132 -15.66 -11.76 -1.91
C ASP A 132 -16.15 -11.01 -0.67
N MET A 133 -17.41 -11.20 -0.30
CA MET A 133 -18.00 -10.61 0.90
C MET A 133 -17.30 -11.02 2.21
N TYR A 134 -16.49 -12.09 2.19
CA TYR A 134 -15.64 -12.52 3.30
C TYR A 134 -14.18 -12.05 3.21
N ALA A 135 -13.83 -11.23 2.21
CA ALA A 135 -12.46 -10.72 2.04
C ALA A 135 -11.95 -9.99 3.30
N ALA A 136 -12.77 -9.11 3.89
CA ALA A 136 -12.41 -8.42 5.14
C ALA A 136 -12.16 -9.40 6.31
N ASP A 137 -12.95 -10.46 6.39
CA ASP A 137 -12.76 -11.52 7.39
C ASP A 137 -11.47 -12.32 7.15
N HIS A 138 -11.12 -12.55 5.87
CA HIS A 138 -9.85 -13.18 5.51
C HIS A 138 -8.67 -12.28 5.89
N ILE A 139 -8.72 -11.00 5.56
CA ILE A 139 -7.67 -10.03 5.92
C ILE A 139 -7.49 -9.99 7.44
N ARG A 140 -8.58 -9.93 8.21
CA ARG A 140 -8.57 -10.02 9.68
C ARG A 140 -7.89 -11.30 10.15
N ARG A 141 -8.19 -12.44 9.52
CA ARG A 141 -7.58 -13.75 9.86
C ARG A 141 -6.08 -13.73 9.61
N VAL A 142 -5.64 -13.24 8.47
CA VAL A 142 -4.20 -13.11 8.14
C VAL A 142 -3.49 -12.24 9.19
N LEU A 143 -4.07 -11.09 9.52
CA LEU A 143 -3.52 -10.16 10.50
C LEU A 143 -3.40 -10.80 11.90
N THR A 144 -4.39 -11.57 12.32
CA THR A 144 -4.38 -12.26 13.63
C THR A 144 -3.51 -13.52 13.65
N THR A 145 -3.28 -14.14 12.49
CA THR A 145 -2.42 -15.33 12.36
C THR A 145 -0.94 -14.95 12.37
N PHE A 146 -0.60 -13.79 11.80
CA PHE A 146 0.77 -13.29 11.70
C PHE A 146 0.94 -11.94 12.41
N PRO A 147 0.72 -11.87 13.73
CA PRO A 147 0.84 -10.61 14.45
C PRO A 147 2.27 -10.06 14.36
N GLY A 148 2.38 -8.75 14.28
CA GLY A 148 3.66 -8.07 14.17
C GLY A 148 4.22 -7.97 12.74
N VAL A 149 3.53 -8.50 11.73
CA VAL A 149 4.03 -8.54 10.35
C VAL A 149 3.47 -7.42 9.51
N PHE A 150 2.19 -7.46 9.22
CA PHE A 150 1.56 -6.60 8.21
C PHE A 150 1.27 -5.19 8.73
N SER A 151 1.37 -4.21 7.83
CA SER A 151 1.02 -2.79 8.10
C SER A 151 -0.04 -2.26 7.14
N GLY A 152 -0.42 -3.02 6.12
CA GLY A 152 -1.39 -2.57 5.12
C GLY A 152 -1.95 -3.69 4.27
N ILE A 153 -2.75 -3.27 3.30
CA ILE A 153 -3.43 -4.11 2.31
C ILE A 153 -3.04 -3.61 0.91
N GLY A 154 -2.75 -4.49 0.01
CA GLY A 154 -2.48 -4.16 -1.39
C GLY A 154 -1.02 -4.37 -1.80
N GLU A 155 -0.71 -4.12 -3.03
CA GLU A 155 -1.62 -3.60 -4.07
C GLU A 155 -2.74 -4.62 -4.34
N PHE A 156 -3.97 -4.15 -4.47
CA PHE A 156 -5.04 -4.89 -5.11
C PHE A 156 -5.76 -4.00 -6.13
N SER A 157 -6.38 -4.61 -7.14
CA SER A 157 -6.94 -3.88 -8.27
C SER A 157 -8.46 -4.03 -8.33
N ILE A 158 -9.14 -2.94 -8.69
CA ILE A 158 -10.56 -2.96 -9.05
C ILE A 158 -10.70 -2.83 -10.57
N HIS A 159 -10.27 -1.72 -11.14
CA HIS A 159 -10.16 -1.55 -12.58
C HIS A 159 -8.67 -1.50 -12.94
N LYS A 160 -8.19 -2.50 -13.65
CA LYS A 160 -6.82 -2.58 -14.17
C LYS A 160 -6.87 -3.15 -15.57
N GLU A 161 -7.04 -2.28 -16.58
CA GLU A 161 -7.03 -2.65 -17.99
C GLU A 161 -7.94 -3.87 -18.27
N PHE A 162 -7.35 -4.96 -18.78
CA PHE A 162 -8.05 -6.23 -19.02
C PHE A 162 -7.90 -7.26 -17.91
N VAL A 163 -7.17 -6.91 -16.83
CA VAL A 163 -6.86 -7.85 -15.76
C VAL A 163 -8.12 -8.22 -14.98
N SER A 164 -8.98 -7.24 -14.70
CA SER A 164 -10.22 -7.44 -13.95
C SER A 164 -11.17 -8.45 -14.61
N SER A 165 -11.12 -8.60 -15.95
CA SER A 165 -11.96 -9.54 -16.69
C SER A 165 -11.49 -11.00 -16.59
N LYS A 166 -10.31 -11.26 -16.02
CA LYS A 166 -9.72 -12.59 -15.88
C LYS A 166 -10.01 -13.26 -14.54
N VAL A 167 -10.76 -12.61 -13.68
CA VAL A 167 -11.16 -13.20 -12.39
C VAL A 167 -12.30 -14.17 -12.60
N ALA A 168 -12.12 -15.41 -12.17
CA ALA A 168 -13.21 -16.37 -12.16
C ALA A 168 -14.34 -15.89 -11.23
N GLY A 169 -15.55 -15.70 -11.75
CA GLY A 169 -16.72 -15.28 -10.98
C GLY A 169 -17.13 -13.81 -11.15
N GLY A 170 -16.41 -13.03 -11.93
CA GLY A 170 -16.79 -11.65 -12.26
C GLY A 170 -15.69 -10.62 -12.02
N ALA A 171 -15.81 -9.48 -12.69
CA ALA A 171 -14.91 -8.35 -12.49
C ALA A 171 -15.23 -7.63 -11.18
N ALA A 172 -14.19 -7.23 -10.45
CA ALA A 172 -14.34 -6.36 -9.31
C ALA A 172 -14.94 -4.99 -9.72
N SER A 173 -15.70 -4.37 -8.84
CA SER A 173 -16.36 -3.10 -9.09
C SER A 173 -16.19 -2.15 -7.90
N LEU A 174 -16.09 -0.86 -8.18
CA LEU A 174 -16.10 0.19 -7.16
C LEU A 174 -17.45 0.29 -6.42
N THR A 175 -18.49 -0.34 -6.95
CA THR A 175 -19.82 -0.41 -6.31
C THR A 175 -20.07 -1.71 -5.57
N ASP A 176 -19.06 -2.58 -5.50
CA ASP A 176 -19.18 -3.87 -4.81
C ASP A 176 -19.18 -3.65 -3.28
N PRO A 177 -20.19 -4.15 -2.55
CA PRO A 177 -20.23 -4.02 -1.10
C PRO A 177 -19.09 -4.74 -0.36
N ALA A 178 -18.43 -5.69 -1.01
CA ALA A 178 -17.23 -6.31 -0.47
C ALA A 178 -16.09 -5.30 -0.31
N LEU A 179 -15.96 -4.36 -1.26
CA LEU A 179 -14.96 -3.30 -1.19
C LEU A 179 -15.19 -2.37 0.01
N ASP A 180 -16.45 -1.98 0.26
CA ASP A 180 -16.78 -1.16 1.44
C ASP A 180 -16.35 -1.89 2.74
N ARG A 181 -16.60 -3.18 2.86
CA ARG A 181 -16.15 -3.98 4.03
C ARG A 181 -14.64 -4.03 4.18
N ILE A 182 -13.91 -4.17 3.07
CA ILE A 182 -12.44 -4.18 3.07
C ILE A 182 -11.91 -2.83 3.58
N LEU A 183 -12.44 -1.73 3.03
CA LEU A 183 -12.00 -0.38 3.40
C LEU A 183 -12.38 -0.03 4.84
N ASP A 184 -13.58 -0.39 5.29
CA ASP A 184 -14.00 -0.21 6.69
C ASP A 184 -13.07 -0.95 7.66
N PHE A 185 -12.75 -2.21 7.35
CA PHE A 185 -11.84 -2.97 8.20
C PHE A 185 -10.40 -2.41 8.18
N ALA A 186 -9.92 -1.94 7.02
CA ALA A 186 -8.63 -1.29 6.94
C ALA A 186 -8.57 -0.03 7.81
N GLY A 187 -9.65 0.77 7.82
CA GLY A 187 -9.79 1.94 8.70
C GLY A 187 -9.84 1.55 10.18
N GLU A 188 -10.62 0.51 10.54
CA GLU A 188 -10.69 -0.05 11.92
C GLU A 188 -9.31 -0.46 12.42
N ALA A 189 -8.56 -1.20 11.63
CA ALA A 189 -7.24 -1.71 12.01
C ALA A 189 -6.13 -0.64 11.86
N GLY A 190 -6.40 0.46 11.19
CA GLY A 190 -5.43 1.52 10.90
C GLY A 190 -4.40 1.16 9.84
N MET A 191 -4.76 0.27 8.92
CA MET A 191 -3.93 -0.20 7.81
C MET A 191 -3.86 0.84 6.70
N VAL A 192 -2.72 0.90 6.00
CA VAL A 192 -2.61 1.59 4.71
C VAL A 192 -3.18 0.69 3.62
N VAL A 193 -3.91 1.26 2.69
CA VAL A 193 -4.45 0.58 1.52
C VAL A 193 -3.76 1.09 0.27
N ILE A 194 -3.16 0.21 -0.55
CA ILE A 194 -2.69 0.54 -1.89
C ILE A 194 -3.70 -0.04 -2.88
N LEU A 195 -4.38 0.85 -3.60
CA LEU A 195 -5.45 0.52 -4.52
C LEU A 195 -5.07 0.87 -5.95
N HIS A 196 -4.97 -0.13 -6.82
CA HIS A 196 -4.90 0.08 -8.25
C HIS A 196 -6.32 0.26 -8.81
N ASN A 197 -6.54 1.40 -9.37
CA ASN A 197 -7.79 1.69 -10.07
C ASN A 197 -7.54 2.65 -11.22
N ASP A 198 -7.69 2.18 -12.43
CA ASP A 198 -7.51 3.00 -13.63
C ASP A 198 -8.46 4.20 -13.59
N ILE A 199 -8.00 5.35 -14.08
CA ILE A 199 -8.79 6.59 -14.08
C ILE A 199 -9.97 6.51 -15.07
N ASN A 200 -9.84 5.66 -16.08
CA ASN A 200 -10.83 5.49 -17.14
C ASN A 200 -10.87 4.05 -17.66
N VAL A 201 -11.79 3.77 -18.56
CA VAL A 201 -11.83 2.49 -19.28
C VAL A 201 -10.70 2.43 -20.32
N PRO A 202 -10.24 1.22 -20.68
CA PRO A 202 -9.41 1.05 -21.87
C PRO A 202 -10.15 1.55 -23.12
N PHE A 203 -9.44 2.31 -23.98
CA PHE A 203 -9.96 2.84 -25.24
C PHE A 203 -11.25 3.67 -25.08
N PRO A 204 -11.24 4.74 -24.25
CA PRO A 204 -12.41 5.59 -24.06
C PRO A 204 -12.80 6.29 -25.36
N LYS A 205 -14.09 6.59 -25.52
CA LYS A 205 -14.56 7.43 -26.62
C LYS A 205 -14.05 8.87 -26.44
N PRO A 206 -13.67 9.56 -27.51
CA PRO A 206 -13.27 10.95 -27.42
C PRO A 206 -14.36 11.83 -26.77
N GLY A 207 -13.96 12.71 -25.85
CA GLY A 207 -14.88 13.60 -25.13
C GLY A 207 -15.73 12.92 -24.04
N GLN A 208 -15.50 11.65 -23.76
CA GLN A 208 -16.16 10.95 -22.64
C GLN A 208 -15.46 11.30 -21.34
N ASP A 209 -16.22 11.78 -20.37
CA ASP A 209 -15.71 11.98 -19.01
C ASP A 209 -15.26 10.67 -18.36
N PRO A 210 -14.20 10.69 -17.54
CA PRO A 210 -13.73 9.50 -16.82
C PRO A 210 -14.69 9.13 -15.69
N TYR A 211 -15.81 8.45 -16.00
CA TYR A 211 -16.82 8.08 -15.01
C TYR A 211 -16.27 7.17 -13.91
N ILE A 212 -15.22 6.40 -14.19
CA ILE A 212 -14.53 5.57 -13.19
C ILE A 212 -13.95 6.45 -12.08
N LEU A 213 -13.37 7.61 -12.43
CA LEU A 213 -12.87 8.56 -11.44
C LEU A 213 -13.98 9.07 -10.52
N ALA A 214 -15.17 9.33 -11.06
CA ALA A 214 -16.32 9.77 -10.25
C ALA A 214 -16.76 8.68 -9.26
N GLN A 215 -16.79 7.41 -9.69
CA GLN A 215 -17.10 6.28 -8.82
C GLN A 215 -16.01 6.09 -7.75
N LEU A 216 -14.74 6.15 -8.12
CA LEU A 216 -13.62 6.06 -7.18
C LEU A 216 -13.72 7.14 -6.09
N LYS A 217 -13.96 8.40 -6.48
CA LYS A 217 -14.16 9.49 -5.53
C LYS A 217 -15.28 9.19 -4.55
N ALA A 218 -16.44 8.74 -5.05
CA ALA A 218 -17.58 8.40 -4.21
C ALA A 218 -17.27 7.28 -3.19
N VAL A 219 -16.47 6.28 -3.57
CA VAL A 219 -16.00 5.24 -2.65
C VAL A 219 -15.08 5.85 -1.59
N LEU A 220 -14.08 6.62 -2.02
CA LEU A 220 -13.09 7.20 -1.11
C LEU A 220 -13.74 8.16 -0.09
N GLU A 221 -14.71 8.98 -0.52
CA GLU A 221 -15.45 9.89 0.35
C GLU A 221 -16.28 9.17 1.42
N ARG A 222 -16.73 7.92 1.16
CA ARG A 222 -17.44 7.09 2.16
C ARG A 222 -16.52 6.51 3.25
N HIS A 223 -15.21 6.42 2.99
CA HIS A 223 -14.24 5.78 3.90
C HIS A 223 -13.16 6.75 4.42
N PRO A 224 -13.54 7.87 5.09
CA PRO A 224 -12.61 8.94 5.47
C PRO A 224 -11.59 8.52 6.54
N ASN A 225 -11.82 7.40 7.22
CA ASN A 225 -10.93 6.86 8.25
C ASN A 225 -9.84 5.93 7.69
N THR A 226 -9.89 5.62 6.40
CA THR A 226 -8.98 4.67 5.73
C THR A 226 -7.93 5.42 4.94
N THR A 227 -6.66 5.26 5.30
CA THR A 227 -5.55 5.82 4.53
C THR A 227 -5.41 5.06 3.21
N VAL A 228 -5.68 5.71 2.08
CA VAL A 228 -5.62 5.10 0.75
C VAL A 228 -4.52 5.74 -0.08
N ILE A 229 -3.68 4.91 -0.68
CA ILE A 229 -2.70 5.27 -1.71
C ILE A 229 -3.26 4.79 -3.05
N TRP A 230 -3.64 5.72 -3.91
CA TRP A 230 -4.11 5.43 -5.26
C TRP A 230 -2.90 5.24 -6.18
N ALA A 231 -2.73 4.01 -6.67
CA ALA A 231 -1.57 3.60 -7.42
C ALA A 231 -1.52 4.20 -8.83
N HIS A 232 -0.30 4.51 -9.30
CA HIS A 232 0.07 4.87 -10.68
C HIS A 232 -0.68 6.09 -11.24
N VAL A 233 -1.19 6.97 -10.37
CA VAL A 233 -2.00 8.13 -10.82
C VAL A 233 -3.25 7.70 -11.62
N GLY A 234 -3.67 6.43 -11.47
CA GLY A 234 -4.75 5.84 -12.26
C GLY A 234 -4.38 5.53 -13.71
N LEU A 235 -3.11 5.41 -14.02
CA LEU A 235 -2.60 5.09 -15.36
C LEU A 235 -2.14 3.64 -15.47
N GLY A 236 -1.99 3.15 -16.70
CA GLY A 236 -1.54 1.80 -16.99
C GLY A 236 -0.93 1.69 -18.40
N ARG A 237 -0.68 0.45 -18.82
CA ARG A 237 -0.13 0.19 -20.16
C ARG A 237 -1.08 0.60 -21.28
N ILE A 238 -2.37 0.48 -21.04
CA ILE A 238 -3.44 0.76 -22.02
C ILE A 238 -4.19 2.04 -21.65
N VAL A 239 -4.45 2.24 -20.35
CA VAL A 239 -5.14 3.44 -19.86
C VAL A 239 -4.14 4.59 -19.80
N ARG A 240 -4.33 5.55 -20.67
CA ARG A 240 -3.49 6.74 -20.86
C ARG A 240 -4.05 7.94 -20.09
N PRO A 241 -3.26 9.00 -19.91
CA PRO A 241 -3.75 10.24 -19.32
C PRO A 241 -4.98 10.76 -20.08
N VAL A 242 -6.00 11.14 -19.33
CA VAL A 242 -7.16 11.87 -19.87
C VAL A 242 -6.79 13.34 -20.15
N THR A 243 -7.56 14.03 -20.99
CA THR A 243 -7.23 15.38 -21.48
C THR A 243 -6.91 16.37 -20.35
N GLU A 244 -7.61 16.30 -19.22
CA GLU A 244 -7.44 17.20 -18.08
C GLU A 244 -6.89 16.47 -16.84
N GLN A 245 -6.06 15.44 -17.02
CA GLN A 245 -5.55 14.59 -15.93
C GLN A 245 -5.10 15.38 -14.70
N LEU A 246 -4.19 16.32 -14.88
CA LEU A 246 -3.63 17.09 -13.76
C LEU A 246 -4.66 18.03 -13.12
N VAL A 247 -5.62 18.56 -13.89
CA VAL A 247 -6.72 19.38 -13.36
C VAL A 247 -7.67 18.52 -12.51
N LEU A 248 -7.96 17.31 -12.96
CA LEU A 248 -8.79 16.36 -12.20
C LEU A 248 -8.10 15.93 -10.89
N LEU A 249 -6.79 15.70 -10.94
CA LEU A 249 -5.99 15.40 -9.75
C LEU A 249 -5.94 16.60 -8.79
N ASP A 250 -5.75 17.82 -9.29
CA ASP A 250 -5.77 19.04 -8.48
C ASP A 250 -7.10 19.21 -7.74
N ARG A 251 -8.22 18.99 -8.44
CA ARG A 251 -9.56 19.02 -7.84
C ARG A 251 -9.74 17.94 -6.77
N ALA A 252 -9.20 16.72 -6.99
CA ALA A 252 -9.26 15.65 -6.01
C ALA A 252 -8.40 15.95 -4.77
N LEU A 253 -7.19 16.46 -4.98
CA LEU A 253 -6.25 16.79 -3.90
C LEU A 253 -6.67 18.01 -3.07
N SER A 254 -7.39 18.95 -3.68
CA SER A 254 -7.95 20.13 -2.99
C SER A 254 -9.24 19.83 -2.23
N ASN A 255 -9.89 18.68 -2.48
CA ASN A 255 -11.12 18.28 -1.79
C ASN A 255 -10.81 17.85 -0.35
N PRO A 256 -11.30 18.55 0.70
CA PRO A 256 -11.08 18.16 2.09
C PRO A 256 -11.62 16.77 2.44
N ALA A 257 -12.69 16.32 1.77
CA ALA A 257 -13.26 14.98 1.97
C ALA A 257 -12.30 13.86 1.53
N LEU A 258 -11.28 14.16 0.72
CA LEU A 258 -10.25 13.23 0.26
C LEU A 258 -8.88 13.45 0.94
N SER A 259 -8.82 14.11 2.09
CA SER A 259 -7.56 14.39 2.80
C SER A 259 -6.78 13.14 3.20
N HIS A 260 -7.44 12.00 3.33
CA HIS A 260 -6.88 10.67 3.64
C HIS A 260 -6.36 9.91 2.42
N VAL A 261 -6.50 10.47 1.20
CA VAL A 261 -6.09 9.86 -0.06
C VAL A 261 -4.75 10.42 -0.50
N TYR A 262 -3.84 9.55 -0.86
CA TYR A 262 -2.49 9.84 -1.38
C TYR A 262 -2.37 9.28 -2.79
N ILE A 263 -1.42 9.76 -3.56
CA ILE A 263 -1.18 9.35 -4.93
C ILE A 263 0.22 8.75 -5.03
N ASP A 264 0.27 7.55 -5.56
CA ASP A 264 1.52 6.89 -5.91
C ASP A 264 1.84 7.14 -7.38
N ILE A 265 3.05 7.61 -7.66
CA ILE A 265 3.57 7.84 -9.01
C ILE A 265 4.54 6.74 -9.44
N SER A 266 4.48 5.55 -8.84
CA SER A 266 5.33 4.42 -9.19
C SER A 266 5.11 3.91 -10.63
N TRP A 267 6.01 3.01 -11.06
CA TRP A 267 5.97 2.27 -12.32
C TRP A 267 6.62 2.99 -13.52
N ASP A 268 7.32 2.22 -14.36
CA ASP A 268 7.91 2.71 -15.61
C ASP A 268 6.85 3.13 -16.64
N GLU A 269 5.69 2.46 -16.64
CA GLU A 269 4.58 2.84 -17.52
C GLU A 269 4.03 4.23 -17.17
N THR A 270 3.97 4.58 -15.89
CA THR A 270 3.59 5.93 -15.44
C THR A 270 4.67 6.95 -15.77
N ALA A 271 5.94 6.58 -15.64
CA ALA A 271 7.07 7.44 -15.99
C ALA A 271 6.98 7.91 -17.43
N LYS A 272 6.59 7.04 -18.37
CA LYS A 272 6.44 7.37 -19.80
C LYS A 272 5.54 8.57 -20.06
N TYR A 273 4.56 8.81 -19.19
CA TYR A 273 3.64 9.96 -19.31
C TYR A 273 4.14 11.17 -18.52
N ILE A 274 4.63 10.95 -17.31
CA ILE A 274 5.09 12.03 -16.41
C ILE A 274 6.35 12.70 -16.98
N THR A 275 7.23 11.92 -17.60
CA THR A 275 8.53 12.40 -18.13
C THR A 275 8.55 12.49 -19.66
N ALA A 276 7.40 12.44 -20.32
CA ALA A 276 7.27 12.42 -21.79
C ALA A 276 7.87 13.63 -22.49
N SER A 277 7.82 14.80 -21.85
CA SER A 277 8.38 16.05 -22.37
C SER A 277 8.71 17.01 -21.21
N PRO A 278 9.52 18.07 -21.48
CA PRO A 278 9.78 19.11 -20.48
C PRO A 278 8.50 19.75 -19.94
N GLU A 279 7.46 19.92 -20.76
CA GLU A 279 6.17 20.49 -20.38
C GLU A 279 5.40 19.53 -19.42
N ALA A 280 5.39 18.22 -19.72
CA ALA A 280 4.79 17.21 -18.87
C ALA A 280 5.49 17.16 -17.50
N VAL A 281 6.81 17.19 -17.49
CA VAL A 281 7.62 17.27 -16.27
C VAL A 281 7.27 18.53 -15.46
N ALA A 282 7.26 19.70 -16.11
CA ALA A 282 6.99 20.97 -15.42
C ALA A 282 5.58 21.02 -14.83
N ALA A 283 4.57 20.55 -15.59
CA ALA A 283 3.19 20.52 -15.14
C ALA A 283 2.99 19.55 -13.97
N THR A 284 3.57 18.35 -14.04
CA THR A 284 3.53 17.37 -12.94
C THR A 284 4.26 17.89 -11.71
N ALA A 285 5.44 18.48 -11.90
CA ALA A 285 6.20 19.08 -10.79
C ALA A 285 5.44 20.22 -10.11
N ALA A 286 4.73 21.06 -10.88
CA ALA A 286 3.90 22.13 -10.32
C ALA A 286 2.80 21.57 -9.40
N LEU A 287 2.12 20.49 -9.81
CA LEU A 287 1.09 19.82 -8.99
C LEU A 287 1.70 19.21 -7.72
N ILE A 288 2.82 18.50 -7.85
CA ILE A 288 3.49 17.87 -6.70
C ILE A 288 4.02 18.95 -5.73
N ASN A 289 4.63 20.02 -6.23
CA ASN A 289 5.10 21.13 -5.40
C ASN A 289 3.96 21.84 -4.65
N LYS A 290 2.74 21.86 -5.22
CA LYS A 290 1.53 22.38 -4.57
C LYS A 290 1.02 21.46 -3.46
N TYR A 291 1.17 20.14 -3.60
CA TYR A 291 0.70 19.14 -2.64
C TYR A 291 1.82 18.16 -2.21
N PRO A 292 2.95 18.63 -1.68
CA PRO A 292 4.14 17.78 -1.49
C PRO A 292 3.92 16.64 -0.49
N ASP A 293 2.94 16.75 0.39
CA ASP A 293 2.60 15.75 1.40
C ASP A 293 1.68 14.64 0.90
N ARG A 294 1.23 14.71 -0.36
CA ARG A 294 0.18 13.84 -0.90
C ARG A 294 0.69 12.82 -1.92
N PHE A 295 1.97 12.85 -2.28
CA PHE A 295 2.55 11.95 -3.28
C PHE A 295 3.56 10.99 -2.67
N LEU A 296 3.60 9.77 -3.18
CA LEU A 296 4.58 8.73 -2.88
C LEU A 296 5.23 8.26 -4.18
N PHE A 297 6.35 7.57 -4.03
CA PHE A 297 7.10 6.98 -5.12
C PHE A 297 7.48 5.54 -4.82
N GLY A 298 7.47 4.69 -5.84
CA GLY A 298 7.91 3.31 -5.79
C GLY A 298 8.33 2.83 -7.17
N SER A 299 8.88 1.62 -7.25
CA SER A 299 9.35 1.06 -8.51
C SER A 299 8.28 0.31 -9.28
N ASP A 300 7.34 -0.31 -8.61
CA ASP A 300 6.38 -1.30 -9.16
C ASP A 300 7.09 -2.45 -9.89
N VAL A 301 8.28 -2.79 -9.44
CA VAL A 301 9.03 -3.91 -10.03
C VAL A 301 8.58 -5.21 -9.41
N VAL A 302 8.41 -6.22 -10.27
CA VAL A 302 7.91 -7.54 -9.91
C VAL A 302 9.06 -8.53 -9.87
N ALA A 303 9.32 -9.12 -8.70
CA ALA A 303 10.27 -10.22 -8.49
C ALA A 303 11.63 -10.04 -9.20
N PRO A 304 12.33 -8.91 -9.03
CA PRO A 304 13.58 -8.65 -9.74
C PRO A 304 14.69 -9.60 -9.27
N THR A 305 15.58 -9.94 -10.19
CA THR A 305 16.77 -10.75 -9.91
C THR A 305 18.01 -9.90 -9.58
N SER A 306 17.95 -8.58 -9.84
CA SER A 306 19.00 -7.62 -9.54
C SER A 306 18.42 -6.25 -9.22
N LEU A 307 19.26 -5.34 -8.71
CA LEU A 307 18.87 -3.93 -8.47
C LEU A 307 18.68 -3.14 -9.79
N ASP A 308 19.10 -3.68 -10.92
CA ASP A 308 19.07 -2.94 -12.19
C ASP A 308 17.64 -2.53 -12.58
N ALA A 309 16.66 -3.44 -12.39
CA ALA A 309 15.28 -3.16 -12.74
C ALA A 309 14.66 -2.01 -11.90
N PRO A 310 14.69 -2.03 -10.54
CA PRO A 310 14.22 -0.88 -9.77
C PRO A 310 15.04 0.37 -10.01
N MET A 311 16.36 0.27 -10.23
CA MET A 311 17.19 1.42 -10.54
C MET A 311 16.87 2.04 -11.90
N ALA A 312 16.47 1.26 -12.90
CA ALA A 312 15.99 1.78 -14.17
C ALA A 312 14.76 2.67 -13.95
N VAL A 313 13.76 2.18 -13.22
CA VAL A 313 12.57 2.97 -12.88
C VAL A 313 12.94 4.24 -12.10
N TYR A 314 13.81 4.14 -11.10
CA TYR A 314 14.26 5.33 -10.34
C TYR A 314 14.94 6.38 -11.23
N ASN A 315 15.67 5.95 -12.25
CA ASN A 315 16.35 6.83 -13.21
C ASN A 315 15.37 7.48 -14.19
N ASP A 316 14.28 6.80 -14.59
CA ASP A 316 13.26 7.34 -15.51
C ASP A 316 12.60 8.59 -14.92
N TYR A 317 12.52 8.69 -13.59
CA TYR A 317 11.99 9.85 -12.89
C TYR A 317 13.01 10.98 -12.65
N GLN A 318 14.25 10.85 -13.07
CA GLN A 318 15.28 11.87 -12.81
C GLN A 318 14.91 13.28 -13.33
N PRO A 319 14.27 13.44 -14.50
CA PRO A 319 13.79 14.75 -14.93
C PRO A 319 12.79 15.39 -13.94
N LEU A 320 11.88 14.59 -13.38
CA LEU A 320 10.92 15.05 -12.38
C LEU A 320 11.63 15.46 -11.09
N TRP A 321 12.57 14.64 -10.59
CA TRP A 321 13.32 14.99 -9.36
C TRP A 321 14.05 16.32 -9.46
N ASN A 322 14.58 16.63 -10.65
CA ASN A 322 15.27 17.89 -10.92
C ASN A 322 14.33 19.10 -10.99
N ALA A 323 13.04 18.90 -11.29
CA ALA A 323 12.03 19.94 -11.39
C ALA A 323 11.27 20.21 -10.08
N LEU A 324 11.37 19.30 -9.12
CA LEU A 324 10.74 19.48 -7.81
C LEU A 324 11.56 20.42 -6.92
N THR A 325 10.85 21.11 -6.01
CA THR A 325 11.53 21.78 -4.89
C THR A 325 12.26 20.74 -4.03
N PRO A 326 13.37 21.13 -3.35
CA PRO A 326 14.08 20.21 -2.45
C PRO A 326 13.16 19.56 -1.40
N GLU A 327 12.21 20.32 -0.85
CA GLU A 327 11.23 19.84 0.11
C GLU A 327 10.30 18.78 -0.52
N ALA A 328 9.69 19.08 -1.66
CA ALA A 328 8.78 18.15 -2.34
C ALA A 328 9.51 16.87 -2.75
N SER A 329 10.72 17.00 -3.31
CA SER A 329 11.56 15.85 -3.68
C SER A 329 11.85 14.95 -2.47
N GLN A 330 12.23 15.52 -1.33
CA GLN A 330 12.49 14.75 -0.11
C GLN A 330 11.23 14.07 0.43
N LYS A 331 10.09 14.78 0.44
CA LYS A 331 8.81 14.24 0.93
C LYS A 331 8.33 13.07 0.06
N VAL A 332 8.31 13.25 -1.26
CA VAL A 332 7.81 12.22 -2.20
C VAL A 332 8.70 10.99 -2.19
N ARG A 333 10.00 11.18 -2.20
CA ARG A 333 10.97 10.08 -2.28
C ARG A 333 11.15 9.32 -0.95
N LEU A 334 10.93 9.95 0.18
CA LEU A 334 11.23 9.39 1.50
C LEU A 334 10.17 9.71 2.57
N GLY A 335 9.90 11.00 2.80
CA GLY A 335 9.22 11.45 4.00
C GLY A 335 7.77 10.99 4.12
N ASN A 336 7.02 11.02 3.03
CA ASN A 336 5.61 10.62 3.03
C ASN A 336 5.44 9.13 3.29
N TYR A 337 6.31 8.31 2.69
CA TYR A 337 6.35 6.88 2.99
C TYR A 337 6.54 6.65 4.49
N GLN A 338 7.61 7.21 5.06
CA GLN A 338 7.93 7.03 6.47
C GLN A 338 6.78 7.45 7.36
N ARG A 339 6.22 8.62 7.13
CA ARG A 339 5.09 9.16 7.91
C ARG A 339 3.86 8.24 7.88
N LEU A 340 3.47 7.76 6.71
CA LEU A 340 2.26 6.93 6.56
C LEU A 340 2.46 5.54 7.15
N PHE A 341 3.56 4.88 6.83
CA PHE A 341 3.80 3.52 7.29
C PHE A 341 4.19 3.46 8.76
N ASP A 342 4.84 4.47 9.33
CA ASP A 342 5.06 4.56 10.78
C ASP A 342 3.74 4.70 11.53
N ALA A 343 2.84 5.56 11.05
CA ALA A 343 1.52 5.72 11.63
C ALA A 343 0.70 4.41 11.54
N ALA A 344 0.76 3.72 10.39
CA ALA A 344 0.10 2.44 10.21
C ALA A 344 0.65 1.36 11.15
N ARG A 345 1.98 1.22 11.24
CA ARG A 345 2.60 0.27 12.18
C ARG A 345 2.09 0.46 13.61
N VAL A 346 2.07 1.70 14.10
CA VAL A 346 1.59 2.00 15.46
C VAL A 346 0.13 1.58 15.63
N LYS A 347 -0.75 1.96 14.69
CA LYS A 347 -2.19 1.67 14.76
C LYS A 347 -2.47 0.16 14.66
N VAL A 348 -1.86 -0.51 13.69
CA VAL A 348 -2.04 -1.96 13.49
C VAL A 348 -1.56 -2.74 14.70
N ARG A 349 -0.39 -2.41 15.27
CA ARG A 349 0.10 -3.08 16.51
C ARG A 349 -0.83 -2.84 17.69
N ALA A 350 -1.44 -1.67 17.80
CA ALA A 350 -2.45 -1.39 18.83
C ALA A 350 -3.71 -2.23 18.62
N TRP A 351 -4.19 -2.33 17.38
CA TRP A 351 -5.32 -3.18 17.02
C TRP A 351 -5.04 -4.66 17.31
N GLU A 352 -3.88 -5.17 16.91
CA GLU A 352 -3.46 -6.56 17.18
C GLU A 352 -3.43 -6.84 18.69
N LYS A 353 -2.83 -5.99 19.50
CA LYS A 353 -2.81 -6.12 20.95
C LYS A 353 -4.22 -6.20 21.55
N ALA A 354 -5.17 -5.49 20.95
CA ALA A 354 -6.56 -5.48 21.40
C ALA A 354 -7.35 -6.72 20.96
N ASN A 355 -6.98 -7.39 19.87
CA ASN A 355 -7.82 -8.38 19.20
C ASN A 355 -7.20 -9.79 19.07
N VAL A 356 -5.87 -9.93 19.05
CA VAL A 356 -5.22 -11.25 18.95
C VAL A 356 -5.47 -12.07 20.22
N GLY A 357 -5.84 -13.33 20.04
CA GLY A 357 -6.11 -14.27 21.13
C GLY A 357 -7.47 -14.10 21.82
N LYS A 358 -8.30 -13.14 21.37
CA LYS A 358 -9.69 -13.01 21.88
C LYS A 358 -10.65 -13.85 21.03
N ALA A 359 -11.63 -14.46 21.70
CA ALA A 359 -12.72 -15.13 21.00
C ALA A 359 -13.45 -14.12 20.10
N ARG A 360 -13.70 -14.50 18.86
CA ARG A 360 -14.49 -13.68 17.93
C ARG A 360 -15.89 -13.49 18.51
N PRO A 361 -16.43 -12.25 18.58
CA PRO A 361 -17.84 -12.07 18.88
C PRO A 361 -18.68 -12.90 17.90
N ALA A 362 -19.70 -13.57 18.41
CA ALA A 362 -20.63 -14.29 17.54
C ALA A 362 -21.17 -13.33 16.47
N PRO A 363 -21.33 -13.79 15.22
CA PRO A 363 -21.94 -12.97 14.18
C PRO A 363 -23.28 -12.43 14.68
N GLN A 364 -23.46 -11.13 14.64
CA GLN A 364 -24.80 -10.59 14.92
C GLN A 364 -25.75 -11.15 13.85
N PRO A 365 -26.93 -11.65 14.25
CA PRO A 365 -27.92 -12.10 13.29
C PRO A 365 -28.23 -10.92 12.37
N THR A 366 -28.04 -11.12 11.07
CA THR A 366 -28.53 -10.19 10.06
C THR A 366 -30.01 -9.95 10.32
N PRO A 367 -30.48 -8.68 10.37
CA PRO A 367 -31.91 -8.45 10.43
C PRO A 367 -32.55 -9.22 9.26
N SER A 368 -33.41 -10.15 9.58
CA SER A 368 -34.20 -10.85 8.57
C SER A 368 -34.95 -9.76 7.80
N SER A 369 -34.58 -9.54 6.53
CA SER A 369 -35.41 -8.81 5.60
C SER A 369 -36.70 -9.61 5.48
N GLY A 370 -37.70 -9.22 6.23
CA GLY A 370 -39.05 -9.74 6.14
C GLY A 370 -39.66 -9.32 4.78
N ALA A 371 -39.18 -9.93 3.70
CA ALA A 371 -39.91 -9.97 2.45
C ALA A 371 -40.78 -11.21 2.53
N GLY A 372 -41.98 -11.02 3.05
CA GLY A 372 -43.04 -11.99 2.92
C GLY A 372 -43.27 -12.28 1.46
N VAL A 373 -42.91 -13.48 1.04
CA VAL A 373 -43.46 -14.08 -0.19
C VAL A 373 -44.92 -14.38 0.14
N ALA A 374 -45.80 -13.53 -0.34
CA ALA A 374 -47.22 -13.85 -0.39
C ALA A 374 -47.46 -14.97 -1.42
N PRO A 375 -48.43 -15.86 -1.19
CA PRO A 375 -48.65 -17.05 -2.00
C PRO A 375 -49.11 -16.75 -3.43
#